data_39d5cf2b3fed9e84108613d47103710c
#
_entry.id   39d5cf2b3fed9e84108613d47103710c
#
_cell.length_a   1.000
_cell.length_b   1.000
_cell.length_c   1.000
_cell.angle_alpha   90.00
_cell.angle_beta   90.00
_cell.angle_gamma   90.00
#
_symmetry.space_group_name_H-M   'P 1'
#
loop_
_entity.id
_entity.type
_entity.pdbx_description
1 polymer ?
#
loop_
_entity_poly.entity_id
_entity_poly.type
_entity_poly.pdbx_seq_one_letter_code
_entity_poly.pdbx_strand_id
1 'polypeptide(L)'
;MKKNLLKRILTSIILIGLLIFFVFNNQFTWLFSLIIVSLLCWVEFINLIKKILKKNINLRDIFIALAFGYLSLFIIFSQILYNLGFAFFILSVCIFSDIGGYIIGNIIGGKKLTKISPNKTISGSIGSLLFCLTPTLILFLDLSYLSNTKYLTLIILSLLTSVVSQAGDFIISYFKRKSK
;
A
#
# COMPACT_ATOMS: atom_id res chain seq x y z
N MET A 1 -10.05 2.02 27.45
CA MET A 1 -9.01 1.51 26.51
C MET A 1 -9.37 0.18 25.85
N LYS A 2 -9.78 -0.86 26.58
CA LYS A 2 -10.10 -2.21 26.03
C LYS A 2 -11.17 -2.23 24.93
N LYS A 3 -12.29 -1.48 25.05
CA LYS A 3 -13.36 -1.42 24.02
C LYS A 3 -12.88 -0.88 22.65
N ASN A 4 -11.97 0.08 22.63
CA ASN A 4 -11.45 0.64 21.37
C ASN A 4 -10.45 -0.33 20.69
N LEU A 5 -9.74 -1.13 21.47
CA LEU A 5 -8.81 -2.14 20.96
C LEU A 5 -9.58 -3.30 20.33
N LEU A 6 -10.62 -3.80 20.98
CA LEU A 6 -11.51 -4.84 20.43
C LEU A 6 -12.17 -4.41 19.12
N LYS A 7 -12.68 -3.18 19.06
CA LYS A 7 -13.25 -2.64 17.81
C LYS A 7 -12.23 -2.61 16.67
N ARG A 8 -10.99 -2.19 16.94
CA ARG A 8 -9.92 -2.16 15.94
C ARG A 8 -9.53 -3.56 15.45
N ILE A 9 -9.43 -4.53 16.38
CA ILE A 9 -9.14 -5.92 16.01
C ILE A 9 -10.27 -6.47 15.14
N LEU A 10 -11.53 -6.27 15.52
CA LEU A 10 -12.68 -6.76 14.77
C LEU A 10 -12.73 -6.15 13.36
N THR A 11 -12.53 -4.84 13.23
CA THR A 11 -12.48 -4.17 11.91
C THR A 11 -11.33 -4.68 11.05
N SER A 12 -10.15 -4.94 11.63
CA SER A 12 -9.02 -5.50 10.91
C SER A 12 -9.30 -6.91 10.40
N ILE A 13 -9.92 -7.77 11.21
CA ILE A 13 -10.29 -9.13 10.81
C ILE A 13 -11.32 -9.10 9.67
N ILE A 14 -12.35 -8.24 9.77
CA ILE A 14 -13.34 -8.07 8.71
C ILE A 14 -12.69 -7.60 7.40
N LEU A 15 -11.79 -6.61 7.47
CA LEU A 15 -11.10 -6.08 6.28
C LEU A 15 -10.20 -7.12 5.63
N ILE A 16 -9.47 -7.92 6.42
CA ILE A 16 -8.65 -9.03 5.91
C ILE A 16 -9.53 -10.09 5.26
N GLY A 17 -10.65 -10.46 5.89
CA GLY A 17 -11.60 -11.42 5.32
C GLY A 17 -12.19 -10.95 3.99
N LEU A 18 -12.58 -9.68 3.90
CA LEU A 18 -13.05 -9.06 2.65
C LEU A 18 -11.95 -9.06 1.57
N LEU A 19 -10.71 -8.73 1.92
CA LEU A 19 -9.60 -8.74 0.98
C LEU A 19 -9.36 -10.14 0.42
N ILE A 20 -9.31 -11.16 1.27
CA ILE A 20 -9.17 -12.57 0.87
C ILE A 20 -10.33 -12.96 -0.06
N PHE A 21 -11.56 -12.64 0.32
CA PHE A 21 -12.73 -12.92 -0.50
C PHE A 21 -12.62 -12.30 -1.90
N PHE A 22 -12.27 -11.02 -2.01
CA PHE A 22 -12.17 -10.34 -3.30
C PHE A 22 -11.02 -10.85 -4.18
N VAL A 23 -9.90 -11.26 -3.57
CA VAL A 23 -8.73 -11.78 -4.32
C VAL A 23 -8.99 -13.19 -4.86
N PHE A 24 -9.63 -14.06 -4.05
CA PHE A 24 -9.74 -15.49 -4.39
C PHE A 24 -11.06 -15.90 -5.05
N ASN A 25 -12.08 -15.04 -5.07
CA ASN A 25 -13.39 -15.41 -5.64
C ASN A 25 -13.32 -15.46 -7.18
N ASN A 26 -13.29 -14.30 -7.85
CA ASN A 26 -13.17 -14.22 -9.30
C ASN A 26 -12.69 -12.84 -9.77
N GLN A 27 -12.32 -12.73 -11.06
CA GLN A 27 -11.81 -11.47 -11.60
C GLN A 27 -12.82 -10.31 -11.59
N PHE A 28 -14.12 -10.59 -11.64
CA PHE A 28 -15.15 -9.54 -11.60
C PHE A 28 -15.29 -8.95 -10.20
N THR A 29 -15.25 -9.78 -9.15
CA THR A 29 -15.26 -9.31 -7.75
C THR A 29 -14.01 -8.52 -7.43
N TRP A 30 -12.85 -8.96 -7.94
CA TRP A 30 -11.60 -8.22 -7.84
C TRP A 30 -11.71 -6.83 -8.49
N LEU A 31 -12.13 -6.76 -9.76
CA LEU A 31 -12.32 -5.51 -10.48
C LEU A 31 -13.30 -4.58 -9.78
N PHE A 32 -14.43 -5.11 -9.29
CA PHE A 32 -15.43 -4.35 -8.56
C PHE A 32 -14.85 -3.73 -7.28
N SER A 33 -14.07 -4.50 -6.52
CA SER A 33 -13.37 -4.00 -5.32
C SER A 33 -12.39 -2.88 -5.63
N LEU A 34 -11.61 -3.00 -6.73
CA LEU A 34 -10.67 -1.96 -7.18
C LEU A 34 -11.39 -0.66 -7.55
N ILE A 35 -12.53 -0.76 -8.24
CA ILE A 35 -13.33 0.42 -8.61
C ILE A 35 -13.84 1.12 -7.35
N ILE A 36 -14.41 0.39 -6.38
CA ILE A 36 -14.90 0.98 -5.12
C ILE A 36 -13.77 1.69 -4.38
N VAL A 37 -12.64 1.00 -4.16
CA VAL A 37 -11.48 1.58 -3.45
C VAL A 37 -10.96 2.81 -4.17
N SER A 38 -10.85 2.76 -5.50
CA SER A 38 -10.37 3.90 -6.29
C SER A 38 -11.31 5.09 -6.21
N LEU A 39 -12.62 4.88 -6.25
CA LEU A 39 -13.61 5.95 -6.08
C LEU A 39 -13.53 6.60 -4.69
N LEU A 40 -13.40 5.80 -3.63
CA LEU A 40 -13.23 6.33 -2.27
C LEU A 40 -11.95 7.15 -2.14
N CYS A 41 -10.84 6.65 -2.67
CA CYS A 41 -9.56 7.37 -2.69
C CYS A 41 -9.66 8.68 -3.48
N TRP A 42 -10.35 8.68 -4.63
CA TRP A 42 -10.54 9.87 -5.45
C TRP A 42 -11.34 10.95 -4.73
N VAL A 43 -12.45 10.58 -4.09
CA VAL A 43 -13.27 11.50 -3.29
C VAL A 43 -12.47 12.11 -2.13
N GLU A 44 -11.70 11.27 -1.41
CA GLU A 44 -10.83 11.76 -0.32
C GLU A 44 -9.78 12.73 -0.86
N PHE A 45 -9.14 12.40 -1.98
CA PHE A 45 -8.12 13.26 -2.61
C PHE A 45 -8.69 14.61 -3.08
N ILE A 46 -9.87 14.61 -3.71
CA ILE A 46 -10.56 15.85 -4.10
C ILE A 46 -10.78 16.75 -2.88
N ASN A 47 -11.24 16.18 -1.76
CA ASN A 47 -11.46 16.94 -0.53
C ASN A 47 -10.16 17.54 0.04
N LEU A 48 -9.05 16.79 -0.05
CA LEU A 48 -7.73 17.30 0.36
C LEU A 48 -7.25 18.44 -0.54
N ILE A 49 -7.32 18.27 -1.86
CA ILE A 49 -6.86 19.28 -2.84
C ILE A 49 -7.70 20.54 -2.78
N LYS A 50 -9.03 20.45 -2.61
CA LYS A 50 -9.90 21.60 -2.41
C LYS A 50 -9.52 22.44 -1.20
N LYS A 51 -9.05 21.81 -0.11
CA LYS A 51 -8.57 22.50 1.09
C LYS A 51 -7.22 23.20 0.85
N ILE A 52 -6.32 22.58 0.10
CA ILE A 52 -4.97 23.09 -0.17
C ILE A 52 -5.00 24.22 -1.19
N LEU A 53 -5.74 24.05 -2.27
CA LEU A 53 -5.76 24.95 -3.42
C LEU A 53 -7.08 25.77 -3.50
N LYS A 54 -7.46 26.42 -2.39
CA LYS A 54 -8.69 27.22 -2.34
C LYS A 54 -8.73 28.37 -3.37
N LYS A 55 -7.57 29.00 -3.65
CA LYS A 55 -7.47 30.19 -4.51
C LYS A 55 -7.18 29.86 -5.98
N ASN A 56 -6.51 28.76 -6.28
CA ASN A 56 -6.05 28.43 -7.64
C ASN A 56 -6.91 27.31 -8.25
N ILE A 57 -8.02 27.68 -8.88
CA ILE A 57 -8.98 26.75 -9.47
C ILE A 57 -8.32 25.89 -10.56
N ASN A 58 -7.55 26.50 -11.47
CA ASN A 58 -6.91 25.77 -12.57
C ASN A 58 -5.93 24.70 -12.08
N LEU A 59 -5.06 25.03 -11.10
CA LEU A 59 -4.16 24.04 -10.52
C LEU A 59 -4.91 22.93 -9.80
N ARG A 60 -5.98 23.25 -9.10
CA ARG A 60 -6.83 22.27 -8.43
C ARG A 60 -7.37 21.25 -9.42
N ASP A 61 -7.92 21.71 -10.54
CA ASP A 61 -8.56 20.85 -11.53
C ASP A 61 -7.53 19.98 -12.27
N ILE A 62 -6.31 20.50 -12.51
CA ILE A 62 -5.19 19.71 -13.02
C ILE A 62 -4.82 18.57 -12.05
N PHE A 63 -4.69 18.84 -10.74
CA PHE A 63 -4.38 17.80 -9.76
C PHE A 63 -5.48 16.73 -9.66
N ILE A 64 -6.75 17.14 -9.76
CA ILE A 64 -7.88 16.21 -9.76
C ILE A 64 -7.84 15.31 -11.00
N ALA A 65 -7.57 15.88 -12.19
CA ALA A 65 -7.45 15.11 -13.43
C ALA A 65 -6.26 14.14 -13.39
N LEU A 66 -5.09 14.56 -12.89
CA LEU A 66 -3.93 13.70 -12.71
C LEU A 66 -4.21 12.54 -11.75
N ALA A 67 -4.92 12.81 -10.64
CA ALA A 67 -5.30 11.76 -9.70
C ALA A 67 -6.27 10.75 -10.33
N PHE A 68 -7.22 11.21 -11.15
CA PHE A 68 -8.12 10.32 -11.87
C PHE A 68 -7.35 9.43 -12.85
N GLY A 69 -6.43 10.01 -13.65
CA GLY A 69 -5.56 9.24 -14.54
C GLY A 69 -4.72 8.21 -13.81
N TYR A 70 -4.10 8.59 -12.67
CA TYR A 70 -3.33 7.67 -11.83
C TYR A 70 -4.18 6.49 -11.31
N LEU A 71 -5.39 6.76 -10.81
CA LEU A 71 -6.29 5.73 -10.28
C LEU A 71 -6.81 4.81 -11.41
N SER A 72 -7.05 5.34 -12.61
CA SER A 72 -7.43 4.54 -13.77
C SER A 72 -6.31 3.57 -14.16
N LEU A 73 -5.07 4.06 -14.22
CA LEU A 73 -3.88 3.22 -14.47
C LEU A 73 -3.70 2.18 -13.37
N PHE A 74 -3.92 2.54 -12.11
CA PHE A 74 -3.87 1.61 -10.99
C PHE A 74 -4.85 0.45 -11.17
N ILE A 75 -6.10 0.71 -11.57
CA ILE A 75 -7.10 -0.35 -11.84
C ILE A 75 -6.62 -1.26 -12.96
N ILE A 76 -6.15 -0.70 -14.09
CA ILE A 76 -5.69 -1.46 -15.26
C ILE A 76 -4.51 -2.37 -14.88
N PHE A 77 -3.46 -1.81 -14.26
CA PHE A 77 -2.28 -2.58 -13.86
C PHE A 77 -2.61 -3.63 -12.80
N SER A 78 -3.46 -3.31 -11.83
CA SER A 78 -3.89 -4.28 -10.81
C SER A 78 -4.67 -5.44 -11.42
N GLN A 79 -5.49 -5.18 -12.44
CA GLN A 79 -6.20 -6.23 -13.17
C GLN A 79 -5.25 -7.12 -13.99
N ILE A 80 -4.23 -6.54 -14.61
CA ILE A 80 -3.19 -7.30 -15.31
C ILE A 80 -2.44 -8.21 -14.32
N LEU A 81 -2.03 -7.68 -13.17
CA LEU A 81 -1.35 -8.44 -12.12
C LEU A 81 -2.22 -9.57 -11.56
N TYR A 82 -3.52 -9.35 -11.44
CA TYR A 82 -4.47 -10.39 -11.04
C TYR A 82 -4.51 -11.52 -12.07
N ASN A 83 -4.65 -11.21 -13.34
CA ASN A 83 -4.68 -12.19 -14.43
C ASN A 83 -3.37 -13.00 -14.55
N LEU A 84 -2.24 -12.39 -14.18
CA LEU A 84 -0.93 -13.04 -14.11
C LEU A 84 -0.70 -13.84 -12.81
N GLY A 85 -1.64 -13.82 -11.86
CA GLY A 85 -1.52 -14.48 -10.56
C GLY A 85 -0.63 -13.78 -9.54
N PHE A 86 -0.15 -12.55 -9.83
CA PHE A 86 0.76 -11.79 -8.95
C PHE A 86 0.06 -10.87 -7.95
N ALA A 87 -1.26 -10.66 -8.05
CA ALA A 87 -1.97 -9.71 -7.18
C ALA A 87 -1.82 -10.04 -5.70
N PHE A 88 -2.03 -11.31 -5.32
CA PHE A 88 -1.88 -11.77 -3.94
C PHE A 88 -0.45 -11.62 -3.43
N PHE A 89 0.54 -11.93 -4.26
CA PHE A 89 1.95 -11.78 -3.93
C PHE A 89 2.29 -10.31 -3.61
N ILE A 90 1.91 -9.37 -4.48
CA ILE A 90 2.19 -7.94 -4.29
C ILE A 90 1.48 -7.39 -3.05
N LEU A 91 0.21 -7.76 -2.83
CA LEU A 91 -0.51 -7.39 -1.61
C LEU A 91 0.19 -7.91 -0.35
N SER A 92 0.65 -9.17 -0.38
CA SER A 92 1.40 -9.75 0.73
C SER A 92 2.69 -8.98 1.00
N VAL A 93 3.44 -8.62 -0.05
CA VAL A 93 4.66 -7.80 0.06
C VAL A 93 4.37 -6.45 0.73
N CYS A 94 3.30 -5.75 0.33
CA CYS A 94 2.90 -4.48 0.96
C CYS A 94 2.55 -4.68 2.45
N ILE A 95 1.75 -5.69 2.79
CA ILE A 95 1.33 -5.97 4.16
C ILE A 95 2.55 -6.30 5.05
N PHE A 96 3.43 -7.18 4.60
CA PHE A 96 4.63 -7.55 5.37
C PHE A 96 5.61 -6.38 5.49
N SER A 97 5.75 -5.55 4.45
CA SER A 97 6.53 -4.30 4.50
C SER A 97 6.02 -3.36 5.60
N ASP A 98 4.70 -3.14 5.67
CA ASP A 98 4.10 -2.26 6.67
C ASP A 98 4.23 -2.83 8.10
N ILE A 99 4.01 -4.14 8.26
CA ILE A 99 4.20 -4.84 9.55
C ILE A 99 5.66 -4.71 10.01
N GLY A 100 6.62 -4.97 9.12
CA GLY A 100 8.04 -4.88 9.42
C GLY A 100 8.45 -3.47 9.81
N GLY A 101 7.97 -2.46 9.08
CA GLY A 101 8.19 -1.06 9.39
C GLY A 101 7.64 -0.66 10.77
N TYR A 102 6.46 -1.13 11.11
CA TYR A 102 5.84 -0.87 12.41
C TYR A 102 6.58 -1.58 13.55
N ILE A 103 6.87 -2.87 13.42
CA ILE A 103 7.51 -3.68 14.46
C ILE A 103 8.93 -3.15 14.73
N ILE A 104 9.77 -3.07 13.70
CA ILE A 104 11.18 -2.65 13.83
C ILE A 104 11.24 -1.18 14.26
N GLY A 105 10.37 -0.33 13.73
CA GLY A 105 10.29 1.08 14.11
C GLY A 105 9.92 1.29 15.59
N ASN A 106 9.08 0.45 16.16
CA ASN A 106 8.70 0.53 17.58
C ASN A 106 9.73 -0.11 18.53
N ILE A 107 10.35 -1.22 18.12
CA ILE A 107 11.31 -1.95 18.98
C ILE A 107 12.65 -1.20 19.04
N ILE A 108 13.20 -0.83 17.87
CA ILE A 108 14.51 -0.17 17.79
C ILE A 108 14.36 1.34 17.97
N GLY A 109 13.27 1.94 17.49
CA GLY A 109 13.07 3.38 17.54
C GLY A 109 14.13 4.13 16.74
N GLY A 110 14.65 5.22 17.31
CA GLY A 110 15.75 5.99 16.75
C GLY A 110 15.33 7.25 16.01
N LYS A 111 16.18 7.75 15.12
CA LYS A 111 15.97 9.01 14.40
C LYS A 111 14.74 8.93 13.51
N LYS A 112 13.94 9.98 13.53
CA LYS A 112 12.77 10.12 12.66
C LYS A 112 13.22 10.26 11.21
N LEU A 113 12.53 9.58 10.29
CA LEU A 113 12.90 9.57 8.88
C LEU A 113 12.72 10.95 8.23
N THR A 114 11.60 11.62 8.54
CA THR A 114 11.32 12.98 8.03
C THR A 114 10.50 13.80 9.03
N LYS A 115 10.60 15.14 8.92
CA LYS A 115 9.72 16.07 9.66
C LYS A 115 8.25 15.95 9.22
N ILE A 116 8.01 15.45 8.00
CA ILE A 116 6.69 15.28 7.39
C ILE A 116 5.93 14.11 8.01
N SER A 117 6.60 13.03 8.37
CA SER A 117 6.02 11.86 9.01
C SER A 117 6.75 11.52 10.33
N PRO A 118 6.38 12.18 11.46
CA PRO A 118 7.11 12.07 12.72
C PRO A 118 6.99 10.69 13.38
N ASN A 119 6.08 9.86 12.92
CA ASN A 119 5.90 8.50 13.44
C ASN A 119 6.77 7.48 12.71
N LYS A 120 7.36 7.84 11.55
CA LYS A 120 8.25 6.93 10.80
C LYS A 120 9.71 7.14 11.23
N THR A 121 10.38 6.03 11.54
CA THR A 121 11.80 5.99 11.93
C THR A 121 12.66 5.42 10.81
N ILE A 122 13.96 5.72 10.81
CA ILE A 122 14.91 5.14 9.85
C ILE A 122 14.98 3.61 10.05
N SER A 123 15.02 3.15 11.30
CA SER A 123 14.97 1.72 11.62
C SER A 123 13.71 1.03 11.07
N GLY A 124 12.54 1.70 11.17
CA GLY A 124 11.30 1.20 10.59
C GLY A 124 11.36 1.08 9.06
N SER A 125 11.98 2.04 8.36
CA SER A 125 12.14 1.95 6.90
C SER A 125 13.03 0.77 6.48
N ILE A 126 14.11 0.51 7.23
CA ILE A 126 14.94 -0.68 7.02
C ILE A 126 14.14 -1.95 7.33
N GLY A 127 13.35 -1.94 8.41
CA GLY A 127 12.44 -3.05 8.76
C GLY A 127 11.45 -3.38 7.65
N SER A 128 10.86 -2.37 7.00
CA SER A 128 9.99 -2.56 5.85
C SER A 128 10.71 -3.28 4.70
N LEU A 129 11.96 -2.88 4.38
CA LEU A 129 12.75 -3.50 3.32
C LEU A 129 13.18 -4.94 3.64
N LEU A 130 13.37 -5.29 4.90
CA LEU A 130 13.68 -6.66 5.30
C LEU A 130 12.44 -7.56 5.25
N PHE A 131 11.33 -7.09 5.81
CA PHE A 131 10.11 -7.88 5.91
C PHE A 131 9.37 -8.03 4.57
N CYS A 132 9.56 -7.14 3.61
CA CYS A 132 8.98 -7.29 2.27
C CYS A 132 9.49 -8.53 1.53
N LEU A 133 10.62 -9.11 1.94
CA LEU A 133 11.16 -10.36 1.37
C LEU A 133 10.48 -11.62 1.92
N THR A 134 9.70 -11.52 2.99
CA THR A 134 9.04 -12.68 3.63
C THR A 134 8.16 -13.47 2.66
N PRO A 135 7.28 -12.87 1.82
CA PRO A 135 6.49 -13.63 0.85
C PRO A 135 7.36 -14.36 -0.18
N THR A 136 8.46 -13.74 -0.62
CA THR A 136 9.42 -14.38 -1.54
C THR A 136 10.11 -15.58 -0.88
N LEU A 137 10.48 -15.47 0.40
CA LEU A 137 11.07 -16.57 1.16
C LEU A 137 10.09 -17.73 1.36
N ILE A 138 8.82 -17.44 1.61
CA ILE A 138 7.77 -18.46 1.73
C ILE A 138 7.64 -19.23 0.41
N LEU A 139 7.61 -18.55 -0.73
CA LEU A 139 7.59 -19.19 -2.05
C LEU A 139 8.88 -19.98 -2.35
N PHE A 140 10.02 -19.57 -1.79
CA PHE A 140 11.28 -20.30 -1.93
C PHE A 140 11.27 -21.65 -1.20
N LEU A 141 10.57 -21.74 -0.07
CA LEU A 141 10.46 -22.97 0.70
C LEU A 141 9.58 -24.02 -0.02
N ASP A 142 8.72 -23.59 -0.91
CA ASP A 142 7.92 -24.48 -1.77
C ASP A 142 8.72 -24.86 -3.03
N LEU A 143 9.72 -25.71 -2.83
CA LEU A 143 10.84 -26.06 -3.72
C LEU A 143 10.50 -26.58 -5.12
N SER A 144 9.23 -26.70 -5.49
CA SER A 144 8.82 -27.41 -6.71
C SER A 144 8.65 -26.56 -7.97
N TYR A 145 8.64 -25.21 -7.91
CA TYR A 145 8.08 -24.42 -9.00
C TYR A 145 8.95 -23.36 -9.69
N LEU A 146 10.14 -22.98 -9.19
CA LEU A 146 10.84 -21.80 -9.73
C LEU A 146 12.32 -22.04 -10.03
N SER A 147 12.76 -21.62 -11.21
CA SER A 147 14.19 -21.51 -11.56
C SER A 147 14.84 -20.35 -10.78
N ASN A 148 16.16 -20.41 -10.54
CA ASN A 148 16.93 -19.39 -9.82
C ASN A 148 16.73 -17.95 -10.35
N THR A 149 16.55 -17.80 -11.67
CA THR A 149 16.29 -16.50 -12.31
C THR A 149 14.95 -15.89 -11.89
N LYS A 150 13.92 -16.72 -11.66
CA LYS A 150 12.61 -16.24 -11.21
C LYS A 150 12.64 -15.73 -9.77
N TYR A 151 13.44 -16.36 -8.89
CA TYR A 151 13.61 -15.86 -7.50
C TYR A 151 14.27 -14.50 -7.45
N LEU A 152 15.32 -14.26 -8.24
CA LEU A 152 15.95 -12.95 -8.30
C LEU A 152 14.96 -11.86 -8.73
N THR A 153 14.11 -12.16 -9.72
CA THR A 153 13.06 -11.25 -10.17
C THR A 153 12.05 -10.93 -9.06
N LEU A 154 11.63 -11.94 -8.29
CA LEU A 154 10.70 -11.75 -7.17
C LEU A 154 11.32 -10.93 -6.04
N ILE A 155 12.61 -11.12 -5.74
CA ILE A 155 13.33 -10.31 -4.75
C ILE A 155 13.37 -8.85 -5.18
N ILE A 156 13.75 -8.58 -6.43
CA ILE A 156 13.80 -7.21 -6.97
C ILE A 156 12.40 -6.58 -6.95
N LEU A 157 11.37 -7.32 -7.37
CA LEU A 157 9.99 -6.85 -7.35
C LEU A 157 9.51 -6.52 -5.94
N SER A 158 9.84 -7.36 -4.94
CA SER A 158 9.48 -7.12 -3.54
C SER A 158 10.12 -5.84 -2.99
N LEU A 159 11.42 -5.65 -3.26
CA LEU A 159 12.15 -4.45 -2.83
C LEU A 159 11.59 -3.18 -3.49
N LEU A 160 11.37 -3.21 -4.81
CA LEU A 160 10.77 -2.10 -5.54
C LEU A 160 9.36 -1.76 -5.00
N THR A 161 8.53 -2.77 -4.79
CA THR A 161 7.18 -2.59 -4.23
C THR A 161 7.24 -1.93 -2.86
N SER A 162 8.14 -2.37 -1.97
CA SER A 162 8.30 -1.78 -0.64
C SER A 162 8.76 -0.32 -0.71
N VAL A 163 9.72 0.01 -1.58
CA VAL A 163 10.19 1.39 -1.77
C VAL A 163 9.07 2.29 -2.29
N VAL A 164 8.31 1.83 -3.29
CA VAL A 164 7.19 2.59 -3.88
C VAL A 164 6.07 2.79 -2.85
N SER A 165 5.73 1.76 -2.06
CA SER A 165 4.75 1.86 -0.97
C SER A 165 5.17 2.91 0.06
N GLN A 166 6.42 2.88 0.52
CA GLN A 166 6.94 3.87 1.46
C GLN A 166 6.90 5.30 0.89
N ALA A 167 7.27 5.47 -0.39
CA ALA A 167 7.21 6.77 -1.07
C ALA A 167 5.76 7.30 -1.15
N GLY A 168 4.80 6.42 -1.49
CA GLY A 168 3.36 6.75 -1.51
C GLY A 168 2.86 7.27 -0.17
N ASP A 169 3.23 6.61 0.92
CA ASP A 169 2.90 7.04 2.28
C ASP A 169 3.45 8.44 2.62
N PHE A 170 4.67 8.77 2.16
CA PHE A 170 5.24 10.11 2.36
C PHE A 170 4.46 11.17 1.59
N ILE A 171 4.11 10.89 0.34
CA ILE A 171 3.35 11.82 -0.51
C ILE A 171 2.00 12.11 0.13
N ILE A 172 1.24 11.10 0.53
CA ILE A 172 -0.06 11.27 1.17
C ILE A 172 0.05 11.98 2.51
N SER A 173 1.08 11.67 3.31
CA SER A 173 1.35 12.36 4.58
C SER A 173 1.65 13.85 4.37
N TYR A 174 2.37 14.21 3.32
CA TYR A 174 2.63 15.60 2.94
C TYR A 174 1.33 16.33 2.59
N PHE A 175 0.49 15.77 1.72
CA PHE A 175 -0.80 16.36 1.38
C PHE A 175 -1.73 16.51 2.59
N LYS A 176 -1.82 15.50 3.46
CA LYS A 176 -2.63 15.56 4.70
C LYS A 176 -2.18 16.67 5.65
N ARG A 177 -0.89 16.99 5.71
CA ARG A 177 -0.39 18.10 6.54
C ARG A 177 -0.66 19.45 5.92
N LYS A 178 -0.50 19.57 4.61
CA LYS A 178 -0.74 20.81 3.90
C LYS A 178 -2.23 21.19 3.85
N SER A 179 -3.12 20.22 4.09
CA SER A 179 -4.58 20.42 4.12
C SER A 179 -5.13 20.83 5.49
N LYS A 180 -4.30 20.74 6.55
CA LYS A 180 -4.65 21.23 7.92
C LYS A 180 -4.41 22.71 8.05
#